data_2dd9e4f75e5dd8e3566c2092bb1aac79
#
_entry.id   2dd9e4f75e5dd8e3566c2092bb1aac79
#
_cell.length_a   1.000
_cell.length_b   1.000
_cell.length_c   1.000
_cell.angle_alpha   90.00
_cell.angle_beta   90.00
_cell.angle_gamma   90.00
#
_symmetry.space_group_name_H-M   'P 1'
#
loop_
_entity.id
_entity.type
_entity.pdbx_description
1 polymer ?
#
loop_
_entity_poly.entity_id
_entity_poly.type
_entity_poly.pdbx_seq_one_letter_code
_entity_poly.pdbx_strand_id
1 'polypeptide(L)'
;HVIWNEEEKCWWMILCAQNQGNTKRRGCVGLCKSADLHHWTCCEPLYAPQSSMSAYECPDLFYMNGWWYLVFSQFTDRFQTLYRMSRSCNGPWIRPKTFYAAKTCSDGEHRYIFGWNPTRTQNTWNFDPDPTHEGYDYKTYDWGGSLVPHEIYAREDGTLAVRSNPALKKALT
;
A
#
# COMPACT_ATOMS: atom_id res chain seq x y z
N HIS A 1 9.22 3.18 0.74
CA HIS A 1 9.55 2.71 -0.62
C HIS A 1 10.38 3.75 -1.35
N VAL A 2 11.49 3.35 -1.97
CA VAL A 2 12.37 4.26 -2.74
C VAL A 2 12.48 3.74 -4.16
N ILE A 3 12.28 4.64 -5.13
CA ILE A 3 12.40 4.35 -6.57
C ILE A 3 13.17 5.45 -7.28
N TRP A 4 13.80 5.11 -8.41
CA TRP A 4 14.33 6.08 -9.34
C TRP A 4 13.23 6.61 -10.26
N ASN A 5 13.10 7.92 -10.37
CA ASN A 5 12.17 8.56 -11.29
C ASN A 5 12.95 9.02 -12.55
N GLU A 6 12.69 8.34 -13.68
CA GLU A 6 13.37 8.60 -14.93
C GLU A 6 13.02 9.95 -15.55
N GLU A 7 11.82 10.48 -15.32
CA GLU A 7 11.40 11.76 -15.87
C GLU A 7 12.09 12.93 -15.16
N GLU A 8 12.17 12.84 -13.82
CA GLU A 8 12.77 13.89 -12.99
C GLU A 8 14.27 13.68 -12.71
N LYS A 9 14.83 12.52 -13.09
CA LYS A 9 16.25 12.16 -12.86
C LYS A 9 16.65 12.28 -11.39
N CYS A 10 15.80 11.80 -10.49
CA CYS A 10 16.06 11.78 -9.05
C CYS A 10 15.38 10.59 -8.37
N TRP A 11 15.83 10.32 -7.16
CA TRP A 11 15.21 9.33 -6.28
C TRP A 11 13.96 9.89 -5.61
N TRP A 12 12.90 9.10 -5.63
CA TRP A 12 11.67 9.35 -4.90
C TRP A 12 11.57 8.40 -3.72
N MET A 13 11.34 8.94 -2.54
CA MET A 13 10.93 8.18 -1.36
C MET A 13 9.46 8.48 -1.09
N ILE A 14 8.63 7.45 -1.17
CA ILE A 14 7.23 7.52 -0.76
C ILE A 14 7.05 6.86 0.60
N LEU A 15 6.28 7.48 1.46
CA LEU A 15 6.14 7.08 2.85
C LEU A 15 4.74 7.38 3.39
N CYS A 16 4.40 6.64 4.44
CA CYS A 16 3.22 6.89 5.24
C CYS A 16 3.39 8.22 5.97
N ALA A 17 2.46 9.14 5.80
CA ALA A 17 2.55 10.48 6.38
C ALA A 17 1.19 11.07 6.75
N GLN A 18 1.24 12.21 7.43
CA GLN A 18 0.08 13.02 7.73
C GLN A 18 0.35 14.48 7.34
N ASN A 19 -0.61 15.09 6.67
CA ASN A 19 -0.59 16.52 6.38
C ASN A 19 -0.75 17.36 7.65
N GLN A 20 -0.22 18.57 7.62
CA GLN A 20 -0.52 19.58 8.60
C GLN A 20 -1.97 20.06 8.45
N GLY A 21 -2.57 20.52 9.53
CA GLY A 21 -3.91 21.11 9.51
C GLY A 21 -4.77 20.70 10.71
N ASN A 22 -5.93 21.35 10.83
CA ASN A 22 -6.84 21.17 11.96
C ASN A 22 -7.86 20.04 11.77
N THR A 23 -7.85 19.36 10.64
CA THR A 23 -8.74 18.24 10.38
C THR A 23 -8.15 16.93 10.91
N LYS A 24 -9.01 16.03 11.40
CA LYS A 24 -8.61 14.67 11.76
C LYS A 24 -8.30 13.81 10.52
N ARG A 25 -8.71 14.23 9.32
CA ARG A 25 -8.52 13.47 8.07
C ARG A 25 -7.24 13.91 7.35
N ARG A 26 -6.10 13.65 7.97
CA ARG A 26 -4.77 14.13 7.52
C ARG A 26 -3.91 13.07 6.85
N GLY A 27 -4.35 11.82 6.83
CA GLY A 27 -3.59 10.72 6.22
C GLY A 27 -3.22 11.02 4.77
N CYS A 28 -1.96 10.83 4.41
CA CYS A 28 -1.45 11.01 3.06
C CYS A 28 -0.32 10.03 2.75
N VAL A 29 0.00 9.90 1.47
CA VAL A 29 1.26 9.33 1.01
C VAL A 29 2.22 10.49 0.79
N GLY A 30 3.21 10.62 1.65
CA GLY A 30 4.24 11.63 1.55
C GLY A 30 5.23 11.34 0.43
N LEU A 31 5.89 12.39 -0.05
CA LEU A 31 6.93 12.33 -1.07
C LEU A 31 8.14 13.11 -0.61
N CYS A 32 9.31 12.47 -0.66
CA CYS A 32 10.60 13.15 -0.57
C CYS A 32 11.44 12.83 -1.81
N LYS A 33 12.27 13.77 -2.23
CA LYS A 33 13.14 13.64 -3.40
C LYS A 33 14.60 13.79 -3.02
N SER A 34 15.47 13.05 -3.70
CA SER A 34 16.92 13.10 -3.52
C SER A 34 17.67 12.87 -4.81
N ALA A 35 18.78 13.54 -4.99
CA ALA A 35 19.72 13.29 -6.10
C ALA A 35 20.74 12.18 -5.77
N ASP A 36 21.01 11.93 -4.49
CA ASP A 36 22.14 11.16 -4.02
C ASP A 36 21.81 10.07 -2.96
N LEU A 37 20.53 9.89 -2.62
CA LEU A 37 20.04 9.00 -1.56
C LEU A 37 20.44 9.40 -0.13
N HIS A 38 21.20 10.47 0.05
CA HIS A 38 21.66 10.94 1.36
C HIS A 38 20.92 12.20 1.80
N HIS A 39 20.72 13.15 0.88
CA HIS A 39 20.03 14.40 1.16
C HIS A 39 18.63 14.37 0.57
N TRP A 40 17.63 14.49 1.42
CA TRP A 40 16.22 14.36 1.06
C TRP A 40 15.48 15.68 1.27
N THR A 41 14.74 16.10 0.26
CA THR A 41 13.83 17.25 0.33
C THR A 41 12.40 16.75 0.38
N CYS A 42 11.65 17.16 1.41
CA CYS A 42 10.22 16.87 1.49
C CYS A 42 9.46 17.76 0.49
N CYS A 43 8.52 17.13 -0.20
CA CYS A 43 7.67 17.75 -1.21
C CYS A 43 6.20 17.73 -0.78
N GLU A 44 5.33 18.32 -1.60
CA GLU A 44 3.89 18.11 -1.45
C GLU A 44 3.56 16.61 -1.52
N PRO A 45 2.57 16.15 -0.75
CA PRO A 45 2.20 14.75 -0.75
C PRO A 45 1.83 14.23 -2.14
N LEU A 46 2.28 13.02 -2.46
CA LEU A 46 1.94 12.35 -3.71
C LEU A 46 0.43 12.02 -3.79
N TYR A 47 -0.19 11.75 -2.65
CA TYR A 47 -1.61 11.44 -2.56
C TYR A 47 -2.19 11.87 -1.20
N ALA A 48 -3.12 12.82 -1.21
CA ALA A 48 -3.71 13.40 -0.01
C ALA A 48 -5.22 13.71 -0.19
N PRO A 49 -6.08 12.69 -0.31
CA PRO A 49 -7.49 12.89 -0.66
C PRO A 49 -8.36 13.35 0.52
N GLN A 50 -7.80 13.62 1.70
CA GLN A 50 -8.50 14.02 2.92
C GLN A 50 -9.64 13.06 3.34
N SER A 51 -9.48 11.78 3.04
CA SER A 51 -10.50 10.75 3.30
C SER A 51 -10.15 9.78 4.41
N SER A 52 -8.89 9.79 4.91
CA SER A 52 -8.45 8.93 6.00
C SER A 52 -8.06 9.74 7.23
N MET A 53 -8.53 9.31 8.40
CA MET A 53 -8.15 9.91 9.69
C MET A 53 -6.72 9.54 10.09
N SER A 54 -6.29 8.31 9.79
CA SER A 54 -4.95 7.81 10.08
C SER A 54 -4.01 8.08 8.91
N ALA A 55 -3.24 7.09 8.51
CA ALA A 55 -2.28 7.18 7.45
C ALA A 55 -2.61 6.18 6.34
N TYR A 56 -1.93 6.31 5.21
CA TYR A 56 -1.90 5.30 4.15
C TYR A 56 -0.61 4.52 4.31
N GLU A 57 -0.73 3.31 4.89
CA GLU A 57 0.40 2.49 5.30
C GLU A 57 1.03 1.72 4.14
N CYS A 58 2.30 1.37 4.30
CA CYS A 58 3.06 0.54 3.35
C CYS A 58 2.95 1.01 1.89
N PRO A 59 3.08 2.32 1.58
CA PRO A 59 2.92 2.76 0.21
C PRO A 59 3.97 2.13 -0.70
N ASP A 60 3.55 1.80 -1.92
CA ASP A 60 4.34 1.19 -2.98
C ASP A 60 3.97 1.80 -4.31
N LEU A 61 4.95 2.19 -5.12
CA LEU A 61 4.75 2.85 -6.41
C LEU A 61 5.50 2.10 -7.50
N PHE A 62 4.82 1.74 -8.56
CA PHE A 62 5.43 1.07 -9.70
C PHE A 62 4.72 1.35 -11.02
N TYR A 63 5.45 1.15 -12.10
CA TYR A 63 4.93 1.24 -13.46
C TYR A 63 4.76 -0.15 -14.07
N MET A 64 3.64 -0.38 -14.77
CA MET A 64 3.36 -1.62 -15.47
C MET A 64 2.34 -1.38 -16.60
N ASN A 65 2.64 -1.86 -17.80
CA ASN A 65 1.73 -1.83 -18.96
C ASN A 65 1.10 -0.45 -19.25
N GLY A 66 1.91 0.61 -19.21
CA GLY A 66 1.44 1.95 -19.52
C GLY A 66 0.73 2.68 -18.39
N TRP A 67 0.74 2.14 -17.16
CA TRP A 67 0.10 2.72 -16.01
C TRP A 67 1.04 2.77 -14.80
N TRP A 68 0.92 3.83 -14.03
CA TRP A 68 1.46 3.94 -12.69
C TRP A 68 0.44 3.41 -11.68
N TYR A 69 0.93 2.67 -10.71
CA TYR A 69 0.12 2.12 -9.62
C TYR A 69 0.70 2.55 -8.29
N LEU A 70 -0.13 3.20 -7.47
CA LEU A 70 0.16 3.53 -6.09
C LEU A 70 -0.64 2.58 -5.20
N VAL A 71 0.02 1.64 -4.58
CA VAL A 71 -0.57 0.66 -3.65
C VAL A 71 -0.31 1.11 -2.22
N PHE A 72 -1.28 0.99 -1.34
CA PHE A 72 -1.15 1.30 0.08
C PHE A 72 -2.23 0.59 0.89
N SER A 73 -2.01 0.47 2.21
CA SER A 73 -2.97 -0.09 3.14
C SER A 73 -3.64 1.00 3.95
N GLN A 74 -4.93 0.87 4.15
CA GLN A 74 -5.71 1.78 4.97
C GLN A 74 -6.14 1.06 6.24
N PHE A 75 -5.66 1.52 7.38
CA PHE A 75 -6.05 1.03 8.69
C PHE A 75 -7.44 1.58 9.02
N THR A 76 -8.45 0.76 8.82
CA THR A 76 -9.85 1.05 9.12
C THR A 76 -10.51 -0.22 9.65
N ASP A 77 -11.79 -0.16 9.94
CA ASP A 77 -12.63 -1.32 10.30
C ASP A 77 -12.54 -2.49 9.31
N ARG A 78 -12.09 -2.25 8.09
CA ARG A 78 -11.98 -3.27 7.04
C ARG A 78 -10.56 -3.75 6.76
N PHE A 79 -9.53 -3.08 7.25
CA PHE A 79 -8.13 -3.43 6.99
C PHE A 79 -7.86 -3.79 5.52
N GLN A 80 -7.87 -2.79 4.65
CA GLN A 80 -7.80 -3.02 3.21
C GLN A 80 -6.53 -2.44 2.60
N THR A 81 -5.85 -3.21 1.75
CA THR A 81 -4.93 -2.66 0.77
C THR A 81 -5.75 -2.11 -0.39
N LEU A 82 -5.46 -0.90 -0.74
CA LEU A 82 -6.06 -0.18 -1.86
C LEU A 82 -4.98 0.12 -2.88
N TYR A 83 -5.39 0.34 -4.11
CA TYR A 83 -4.49 0.96 -5.07
C TYR A 83 -5.16 2.13 -5.79
N ARG A 84 -4.31 2.93 -6.39
CA ARG A 84 -4.68 3.99 -7.32
C ARG A 84 -3.92 3.74 -8.61
N MET A 85 -4.47 4.17 -9.71
CA MET A 85 -3.82 4.07 -11.02
C MET A 85 -3.84 5.41 -11.73
N SER A 86 -2.80 5.68 -12.53
CA SER A 86 -2.68 6.91 -13.32
C SER A 86 -1.80 6.69 -14.54
N ARG A 87 -1.95 7.53 -15.54
CA ARG A 87 -1.02 7.60 -16.66
C ARG A 87 0.26 8.36 -16.32
N SER A 88 0.26 9.15 -15.25
CA SER A 88 1.43 9.89 -14.75
C SER A 88 1.78 9.45 -13.32
N CYS A 89 3.07 9.45 -12.98
CA CYS A 89 3.55 9.15 -11.63
C CYS A 89 3.04 10.15 -10.56
N ASN A 90 2.64 11.34 -10.99
CA ASN A 90 2.08 12.40 -10.14
C ASN A 90 0.54 12.40 -10.06
N GLY A 91 -0.13 11.44 -10.67
CA GLY A 91 -1.57 11.45 -10.81
C GLY A 91 -2.05 12.25 -12.03
N PRO A 92 -3.33 12.60 -12.16
CA PRO A 92 -4.40 12.32 -11.20
C PRO A 92 -4.68 10.83 -11.02
N TRP A 93 -5.06 10.46 -9.79
CA TRP A 93 -5.21 9.07 -9.37
C TRP A 93 -6.64 8.56 -9.50
N ILE A 94 -6.85 7.49 -10.25
CA ILE A 94 -8.13 6.77 -10.40
C ILE A 94 -8.24 5.70 -9.31
N ARG A 95 -9.46 5.47 -8.79
CA ARG A 95 -9.75 4.58 -7.67
C ARG A 95 -10.39 3.25 -8.09
N PRO A 96 -9.67 2.12 -8.06
CA PRO A 96 -10.25 0.76 -8.06
C PRO A 96 -10.24 0.10 -6.66
N LYS A 97 -10.53 -1.22 -6.54
CA LYS A 97 -10.67 -1.99 -5.26
C LYS A 97 -9.58 -3.09 -5.14
N THR A 98 -9.19 -3.76 -4.10
CA THR A 98 -8.81 -3.74 -2.67
C THR A 98 -8.00 -4.99 -2.24
N PHE A 99 -6.97 -4.87 -1.33
CA PHE A 99 -6.27 -5.90 -0.51
C PHE A 99 -5.67 -5.23 0.74
N TYR A 100 -4.98 -5.97 1.70
CA TYR A 100 -4.41 -5.37 2.91
C TYR A 100 -2.91 -5.64 3.11
N ALA A 101 -2.20 -4.61 3.61
CA ALA A 101 -0.78 -4.57 4.00
C ALA A 101 0.18 -5.16 2.97
N ALA A 102 -0.14 -5.01 1.69
CA ALA A 102 0.61 -5.63 0.62
C ALA A 102 1.79 -4.78 0.16
N LYS A 103 2.86 -5.47 -0.21
CA LYS A 103 4.02 -4.94 -0.92
C LYS A 103 4.20 -5.69 -2.22
N THR A 104 4.80 -5.03 -3.21
CA THR A 104 5.06 -5.67 -4.49
C THR A 104 6.56 -5.80 -4.77
N CYS A 105 6.93 -6.79 -5.54
CA CYS A 105 8.24 -6.90 -6.16
C CYS A 105 8.12 -7.43 -7.59
N SER A 106 9.18 -7.27 -8.38
CA SER A 106 9.26 -7.79 -9.75
C SER A 106 10.57 -8.55 -9.94
N ASP A 107 10.51 -9.61 -10.73
CA ASP A 107 11.67 -10.33 -11.25
C ASP A 107 12.11 -9.84 -12.64
N GLY A 108 11.45 -8.78 -13.15
CA GLY A 108 11.67 -8.21 -14.48
C GLY A 108 10.65 -8.66 -15.52
N GLU A 109 10.07 -9.84 -15.38
CA GLU A 109 9.03 -10.40 -16.27
C GLU A 109 7.66 -10.37 -15.62
N HIS A 110 7.60 -10.78 -14.36
CA HIS A 110 6.37 -10.86 -13.56
C HIS A 110 6.43 -9.87 -12.40
N ARG A 111 5.27 -9.48 -11.91
CA ARG A 111 5.16 -8.72 -10.67
C ARG A 111 4.30 -9.49 -9.67
N TYR A 112 4.77 -9.52 -8.45
CA TYR A 112 4.14 -10.24 -7.35
C TYR A 112 3.67 -9.28 -6.26
N ILE A 113 2.58 -9.61 -5.60
CA ILE A 113 2.08 -8.92 -4.42
C ILE A 113 2.13 -9.87 -3.23
N PHE A 114 2.65 -9.40 -2.12
CA PHE A 114 2.78 -10.13 -0.87
C PHE A 114 2.02 -9.38 0.21
N GLY A 115 1.17 -10.07 0.90
CA GLY A 115 0.48 -9.58 2.07
C GLY A 115 0.33 -10.71 3.07
N TRP A 116 -0.28 -10.43 4.20
CA TRP A 116 -0.65 -11.50 5.11
C TRP A 116 -2.17 -11.55 5.31
N ASN A 117 -2.66 -12.71 5.65
CA ASN A 117 -4.03 -12.93 6.02
C ASN A 117 -4.09 -13.13 7.54
N PRO A 118 -4.36 -12.08 8.33
CA PRO A 118 -4.46 -12.22 9.77
C PRO A 118 -5.62 -13.14 10.13
N THR A 119 -5.39 -14.07 11.03
CA THR A 119 -6.46 -14.92 11.56
C THR A 119 -7.25 -14.18 12.63
N ARG A 120 -8.52 -14.53 12.76
CA ARG A 120 -9.42 -13.98 13.77
C ARG A 120 -9.76 -15.05 14.78
N THR A 121 -9.69 -14.72 16.04
CA THR A 121 -10.12 -15.62 17.12
C THR A 121 -11.64 -15.69 17.23
N GLN A 122 -12.35 -14.65 16.79
CA GLN A 122 -13.82 -14.60 16.74
C GLN A 122 -14.28 -13.81 15.51
N ASN A 123 -15.50 -14.09 15.07
CA ASN A 123 -16.12 -13.48 13.90
C ASN A 123 -16.70 -12.07 14.18
N THR A 124 -16.08 -11.33 15.07
CA THR A 124 -16.50 -10.01 15.48
C THR A 124 -15.57 -8.94 14.91
N TRP A 125 -16.16 -7.89 14.34
CA TRP A 125 -15.45 -6.70 13.84
C TRP A 125 -15.35 -5.60 14.91
N ASN A 126 -15.83 -5.84 16.09
CA ASN A 126 -15.85 -4.86 17.16
C ASN A 126 -14.50 -4.86 17.88
N PHE A 127 -13.96 -3.68 18.08
CA PHE A 127 -12.91 -3.48 19.07
C PHE A 127 -13.49 -3.83 20.43
N ASP A 128 -12.74 -4.61 21.20
CA ASP A 128 -13.11 -4.89 22.57
C ASP A 128 -12.96 -3.59 23.38
N PRO A 129 -14.04 -3.05 23.93
CA PRO A 129 -13.98 -1.81 24.71
C PRO A 129 -13.38 -2.03 26.12
N ASP A 130 -12.91 -3.24 26.44
CA ASP A 130 -12.35 -3.53 27.76
C ASP A 130 -11.05 -2.74 27.99
N PRO A 131 -11.04 -1.77 28.92
CA PRO A 131 -9.87 -0.94 29.19
C PRO A 131 -8.68 -1.71 29.73
N THR A 132 -8.85 -2.96 30.16
CA THR A 132 -7.74 -3.83 30.60
C THR A 132 -6.89 -4.31 29.42
N HIS A 133 -7.39 -4.14 28.21
CA HIS A 133 -6.70 -4.48 26.96
C HIS A 133 -6.04 -3.27 26.27
N GLU A 134 -5.96 -2.14 26.96
CA GLU A 134 -5.29 -0.95 26.43
C GLU A 134 -3.84 -1.28 26.05
N GLY A 135 -3.48 -0.96 24.78
CA GLY A 135 -2.17 -1.26 24.20
C GLY A 135 -2.05 -2.65 23.56
N TYR A 136 -3.08 -3.48 23.61
CA TYR A 136 -3.21 -4.71 22.82
C TYR A 136 -4.10 -4.44 21.58
N ASP A 137 -3.96 -5.28 20.57
CA ASP A 137 -4.82 -5.24 19.38
C ASP A 137 -6.18 -5.90 19.61
N TYR A 138 -6.65 -5.86 20.85
CA TYR A 138 -7.93 -6.39 21.36
C TYR A 138 -8.15 -7.89 21.11
N LYS A 139 -7.09 -8.64 20.80
CA LYS A 139 -7.14 -10.10 20.53
C LYS A 139 -8.15 -10.52 19.45
N THR A 140 -8.64 -9.56 18.66
CA THR A 140 -9.58 -9.82 17.56
C THR A 140 -8.88 -10.43 16.36
N TYR A 141 -7.60 -10.11 16.19
CA TYR A 141 -6.76 -10.63 15.12
C TYR A 141 -5.51 -11.30 15.67
N ASP A 142 -5.14 -12.38 15.06
CA ASP A 142 -3.79 -12.91 15.13
C ASP A 142 -2.99 -12.31 13.98
N TRP A 143 -2.16 -11.34 14.29
CA TRP A 143 -1.33 -10.64 13.31
C TRP A 143 -0.15 -11.48 12.80
N GLY A 144 0.11 -12.63 13.40
CA GLY A 144 1.07 -13.62 12.94
C GLY A 144 0.58 -14.52 11.81
N GLY A 145 -0.51 -14.17 11.13
CA GLY A 145 -1.17 -14.98 10.12
C GLY A 145 -0.31 -15.34 8.90
N SER A 146 -0.90 -16.06 7.97
CA SER A 146 -0.18 -16.64 6.82
C SER A 146 0.22 -15.61 5.78
N LEU A 147 1.43 -15.74 5.23
CA LEU A 147 1.87 -15.01 4.04
C LEU A 147 1.04 -15.46 2.82
N VAL A 148 0.51 -14.49 2.10
CA VAL A 148 -0.30 -14.73 0.89
C VAL A 148 0.34 -14.03 -0.30
N PRO A 149 1.05 -14.75 -1.17
CA PRO A 149 1.59 -14.22 -2.41
C PRO A 149 0.66 -14.48 -3.59
N HIS A 150 0.56 -13.51 -4.48
CA HIS A 150 -0.08 -13.64 -5.79
C HIS A 150 0.77 -12.97 -6.86
N GLU A 151 0.66 -13.43 -8.08
CA GLU A 151 1.10 -12.66 -9.24
C GLU A 151 0.03 -11.62 -9.59
N ILE A 152 0.44 -10.39 -9.86
CA ILE A 152 -0.45 -9.32 -10.32
C ILE A 152 -0.18 -8.99 -11.79
N TYR A 153 -1.24 -8.66 -12.50
CA TYR A 153 -1.17 -8.20 -13.89
C TYR A 153 -2.19 -7.09 -14.14
N ALA A 154 -1.92 -6.26 -15.12
CA ALA A 154 -2.87 -5.25 -15.59
C ALA A 154 -3.79 -5.85 -16.64
N ARG A 155 -5.10 -5.62 -16.51
CA ARG A 155 -6.07 -5.86 -17.57
C ARG A 155 -5.94 -4.82 -18.66
N GLU A 156 -6.66 -4.98 -19.77
CA GLU A 156 -6.68 -4.02 -20.89
C GLU A 156 -7.10 -2.61 -20.46
N ASP A 157 -8.04 -2.49 -19.55
CA ASP A 157 -8.50 -1.22 -18.97
C ASP A 157 -7.52 -0.63 -17.94
N GLY A 158 -6.40 -1.30 -17.67
CA GLY A 158 -5.40 -0.94 -16.69
C GLY A 158 -5.74 -1.38 -15.25
N THR A 159 -6.90 -1.96 -14.98
CA THR A 159 -7.18 -2.45 -13.63
C THR A 159 -6.31 -3.65 -13.28
N LEU A 160 -5.86 -3.71 -12.01
CA LEU A 160 -5.06 -4.83 -11.52
C LEU A 160 -5.94 -6.05 -11.25
N ALA A 161 -5.40 -7.19 -11.59
CA ALA A 161 -5.93 -8.50 -11.21
C ALA A 161 -4.83 -9.37 -10.62
N VAL A 162 -5.22 -10.41 -9.92
CA VAL A 162 -4.32 -11.41 -9.36
C VAL A 162 -4.56 -12.75 -10.00
N ARG A 163 -3.50 -13.54 -10.08
CA ARG A 163 -3.58 -14.95 -10.49
C ARG A 163 -2.64 -15.80 -9.66
N SER A 164 -2.94 -17.08 -9.58
CA SER A 164 -2.02 -18.07 -9.02
C SER A 164 -0.85 -18.26 -9.99
N ASN A 165 0.37 -18.27 -9.45
CA ASN A 165 1.57 -18.59 -10.21
C ASN A 165 2.11 -19.96 -9.76
N PRO A 166 2.29 -20.91 -10.70
CA PRO A 166 2.78 -22.26 -10.36
C PRO A 166 4.17 -22.26 -9.71
N ALA A 167 5.05 -21.32 -10.09
CA ALA A 167 6.37 -21.20 -9.50
C ALA A 167 6.30 -20.76 -8.02
N LEU A 168 5.41 -19.78 -7.69
CA LEU A 168 5.15 -19.41 -6.31
C LEU A 168 4.59 -20.56 -5.50
N LYS A 169 3.63 -21.31 -6.07
CA LYS A 169 3.06 -22.48 -5.39
C LYS A 169 4.13 -23.52 -5.07
N LYS A 170 5.02 -23.81 -6.03
CA LYS A 170 6.11 -24.76 -5.85
C LYS A 170 7.15 -24.29 -4.81
N ALA A 171 7.41 -22.97 -4.73
CA ALA A 171 8.40 -22.43 -3.81
C ALA A 171 7.91 -22.36 -2.35
N LEU A 172 6.60 -22.44 -2.12
CA LEU A 172 5.97 -22.30 -0.81
C LEU A 172 5.39 -23.62 -0.25
N THR A 173 5.50 -24.71 -1.00
CA THR A 173 5.16 -26.08 -0.58
C THR A 173 6.42 -26.92 -0.43
#